data_1fbf3a8f19343ef70ec8519170b6b44d
#
_entry.id   1fbf3a8f19343ef70ec8519170b6b44d
#
_cell.length_a   1.000
_cell.length_b   1.000
_cell.length_c   1.000
_cell.angle_alpha   90.00
_cell.angle_beta   90.00
_cell.angle_gamma   90.00
#
_symmetry.space_group_name_H-M   'P 1'
#
loop_
_entity.id
_entity.type
_entity.pdbx_description
1 polymer ?
#
loop_
_entity_poly.entity_id
_entity_poly.type
_entity_poly.pdbx_seq_one_letter_code
_entity_poly.pdbx_strand_id
1 'polypeptide(L)'
;LADQSKIVDFPYFDLSDKWPYRREVLHIKTNYMLMMDNLMDLTHLGYVHGRTIGGQPNTHVAAKMKTTQTENGVHYIRWMPNCDPPPTYIKGGGFKGKVDRWQEFEYFAPSTILQWSGALEFGRDAMENRDQEGFHLRLFHGATPETDTSFFYFWSAANGYRQDDPQATQDLYNEIYPTFIEDKEIMEAQ
;
A
#
# COMPACT_ATOMS: atom_id res chain seq x y z
N LEU A 1 -20.88 23.56 -4.97
CA LEU A 1 -20.02 22.68 -4.18
C LEU A 1 -20.21 21.25 -4.68
N ALA A 2 -19.13 20.48 -4.72
CA ALA A 2 -19.19 19.08 -5.07
C ALA A 2 -20.02 18.28 -4.04
N ASP A 3 -20.61 17.19 -4.49
CA ASP A 3 -21.39 16.30 -3.64
C ASP A 3 -20.44 15.57 -2.66
N GLN A 4 -20.62 15.83 -1.37
CA GLN A 4 -19.79 15.24 -0.32
C GLN A 4 -19.95 13.71 -0.20
N SER A 5 -21.07 13.14 -0.65
CA SER A 5 -21.27 11.69 -0.65
C SER A 5 -20.33 10.94 -1.62
N LYS A 6 -19.69 11.68 -2.52
CA LYS A 6 -18.68 11.14 -3.47
C LYS A 6 -17.25 11.13 -2.94
N ILE A 7 -17.03 11.65 -1.72
CA ILE A 7 -15.71 11.52 -1.07
C ILE A 7 -15.50 10.05 -0.72
N VAL A 8 -14.38 9.50 -1.17
CA VAL A 8 -14.03 8.11 -0.88
C VAL A 8 -13.83 7.94 0.62
N ASP A 9 -14.60 7.03 1.22
CA ASP A 9 -14.48 6.71 2.63
C ASP A 9 -13.29 5.78 2.89
N PHE A 10 -12.58 6.05 3.98
CA PHE A 10 -11.53 5.18 4.50
C PHE A 10 -11.84 4.86 5.97
N PRO A 11 -12.59 3.79 6.23
CA PRO A 11 -13.17 3.51 7.55
C PRO A 11 -12.14 3.32 8.66
N TYR A 12 -10.88 3.08 8.32
CA TYR A 12 -9.78 2.91 9.29
C TYR A 12 -9.42 4.21 10.02
N PHE A 13 -9.83 5.38 9.52
CA PHE A 13 -9.70 6.64 10.27
C PHE A 13 -10.59 6.68 11.51
N ASP A 14 -11.79 6.09 11.42
CA ASP A 14 -12.74 6.01 12.53
C ASP A 14 -12.47 4.82 13.46
N LEU A 15 -11.65 3.88 13.01
CA LEU A 15 -11.28 2.67 13.75
C LEU A 15 -9.86 2.76 14.35
N SER A 16 -9.40 3.95 14.69
CA SER A 16 -8.01 4.20 15.15
C SER A 16 -7.61 3.41 16.40
N ASP A 17 -8.55 3.02 17.22
CA ASP A 17 -8.32 2.16 18.40
C ASP A 17 -7.94 0.72 18.01
N LYS A 18 -8.44 0.24 16.86
CA LYS A 18 -8.18 -1.10 16.32
C LYS A 18 -7.17 -1.10 15.19
N TRP A 19 -7.04 0.02 14.50
CA TRP A 19 -6.16 0.21 13.36
C TRP A 19 -5.35 1.50 13.58
N PRO A 20 -4.37 1.48 14.49
CA PRO A 20 -3.52 2.64 14.71
C PRO A 20 -2.77 2.97 13.43
N TYR A 21 -2.66 4.26 13.12
CA TYR A 21 -2.08 4.72 11.87
C TYR A 21 -1.18 5.96 12.05
N ARG A 22 -0.35 6.19 11.04
CA ARG A 22 0.34 7.46 10.80
C ARG A 22 -0.04 7.96 9.41
N ARG A 23 -0.01 9.27 9.25
CA ARG A 23 -0.32 9.95 8.00
C ARG A 23 0.70 11.04 7.73
N GLU A 24 0.85 11.40 6.46
CA GLU A 24 1.75 12.45 6.02
C GLU A 24 1.24 13.10 4.73
N VAL A 25 1.80 14.25 4.40
CA VAL A 25 1.55 14.98 3.15
C VAL A 25 2.88 15.29 2.50
N LEU A 26 3.03 14.93 1.23
CA LEU A 26 4.19 15.28 0.41
C LEU A 26 3.77 16.24 -0.69
N HIS A 27 4.53 17.30 -0.90
CA HIS A 27 4.43 18.12 -2.10
C HIS A 27 5.37 17.55 -3.16
N ILE A 28 4.83 17.21 -4.34
CA ILE A 28 5.56 16.53 -5.40
C ILE A 28 5.49 17.38 -6.67
N LYS A 29 6.64 17.61 -7.29
CA LYS A 29 6.80 18.50 -8.45
C LYS A 29 6.74 17.72 -9.76
N THR A 30 5.59 17.13 -10.04
CA THR A 30 5.28 16.46 -11.30
C THR A 30 3.75 16.36 -11.48
N ASN A 31 3.28 15.81 -12.59
CA ASN A 31 1.86 15.57 -12.78
C ASN A 31 1.36 14.45 -11.87
N TYR A 32 0.21 14.65 -11.20
CA TYR A 32 -0.36 13.68 -10.25
C TYR A 32 -0.67 12.31 -10.86
N MET A 33 -0.90 12.23 -12.18
CA MET A 33 -1.15 10.96 -12.86
C MET A 33 0.03 10.00 -12.75
N LEU A 34 1.29 10.52 -12.68
CA LEU A 34 2.46 9.66 -12.48
C LEU A 34 2.40 8.92 -11.13
N MET A 35 1.86 9.56 -10.07
CA MET A 35 1.64 8.86 -8.80
C MET A 35 0.57 7.77 -8.94
N MET A 36 -0.51 8.03 -9.69
CA MET A 36 -1.54 7.03 -9.92
C MET A 36 -0.98 5.83 -10.70
N ASP A 37 -0.20 6.09 -11.75
CA ASP A 37 0.46 5.05 -12.55
C ASP A 37 1.46 4.25 -11.68
N ASN A 38 2.26 4.93 -10.87
CA ASN A 38 3.21 4.29 -9.94
C ASN A 38 2.51 3.36 -8.95
N LEU A 39 1.45 3.84 -8.28
CA LEU A 39 0.69 3.05 -7.30
C LEU A 39 -0.11 1.90 -7.93
N MET A 40 -0.52 2.03 -9.20
CA MET A 40 -1.29 1.00 -9.90
C MET A 40 -0.40 0.00 -10.65
N ASP A 41 0.90 0.27 -10.82
CA ASP A 41 1.88 -0.68 -11.34
C ASP A 41 2.95 -1.03 -10.29
N LEU A 42 2.77 -2.16 -9.63
CA LEU A 42 3.66 -2.63 -8.56
C LEU A 42 4.85 -3.46 -9.06
N THR A 43 5.15 -3.47 -10.36
CA THR A 43 6.30 -4.20 -10.88
C THR A 43 7.63 -3.55 -10.50
N HIS A 44 7.62 -2.25 -10.22
CA HIS A 44 8.79 -1.49 -9.76
C HIS A 44 9.24 -1.85 -8.33
N LEU A 45 8.34 -2.38 -7.49
CA LEU A 45 8.56 -2.57 -6.05
C LEU A 45 9.85 -3.34 -5.72
N GLY A 46 10.14 -4.41 -6.46
CA GLY A 46 11.34 -5.21 -6.21
C GLY A 46 12.65 -4.52 -6.61
N TYR A 47 12.57 -3.52 -7.48
CA TYR A 47 13.74 -2.75 -7.95
C TYR A 47 13.96 -1.49 -7.13
N VAL A 48 12.91 -0.73 -6.88
CA VAL A 48 12.98 0.55 -6.16
C VAL A 48 12.99 0.33 -4.65
N HIS A 49 12.07 -0.50 -4.15
CA HIS A 49 11.83 -0.69 -2.72
C HIS A 49 12.29 -2.05 -2.17
N GLY A 50 13.32 -2.65 -2.78
CA GLY A 50 13.80 -3.99 -2.41
C GLY A 50 14.26 -4.10 -0.95
N ARG A 51 14.66 -2.98 -0.33
CA ARG A 51 15.13 -2.91 1.06
C ARG A 51 14.02 -2.71 2.10
N THR A 52 12.81 -2.41 1.65
CA THR A 52 11.63 -2.13 2.49
C THR A 52 10.47 -3.07 2.12
N ILE A 53 9.46 -2.56 1.46
CA ILE A 53 8.21 -3.26 1.14
C ILE A 53 8.28 -4.16 -0.09
N GLY A 54 9.29 -4.01 -0.95
CA GLY A 54 9.37 -4.71 -2.23
C GLY A 54 9.80 -6.17 -2.08
N GLY A 55 10.99 -6.40 -1.55
CA GLY A 55 11.61 -7.73 -1.55
C GLY A 55 12.22 -8.07 -2.92
N GLN A 56 12.05 -9.31 -3.38
CA GLN A 56 12.70 -9.80 -4.59
C GLN A 56 11.92 -9.42 -5.87
N PRO A 57 12.57 -8.90 -6.92
CA PRO A 57 11.90 -8.52 -8.18
C PRO A 57 11.09 -9.65 -8.82
N ASN A 58 11.63 -10.87 -8.84
CA ASN A 58 10.97 -12.02 -9.44
C ASN A 58 9.62 -12.36 -8.78
N THR A 59 9.44 -12.04 -7.50
CA THR A 59 8.16 -12.22 -6.80
C THR A 59 7.06 -11.36 -7.43
N HIS A 60 7.40 -10.14 -7.82
CA HIS A 60 6.44 -9.22 -8.44
C HIS A 60 6.12 -9.60 -9.90
N VAL A 61 7.10 -10.07 -10.66
CA VAL A 61 6.89 -10.53 -12.05
C VAL A 61 6.03 -11.79 -12.08
N ALA A 62 6.22 -12.71 -11.13
CA ALA A 62 5.49 -13.97 -11.06
C ALA A 62 4.09 -13.85 -10.39
N ALA A 63 3.74 -12.67 -9.85
CA ALA A 63 2.49 -12.48 -9.13
C ALA A 63 1.27 -12.76 -10.03
N LYS A 64 0.35 -13.58 -9.53
CA LYS A 64 -0.94 -13.78 -10.19
C LYS A 64 -1.83 -12.57 -9.91
N MET A 65 -2.41 -11.99 -10.94
CA MET A 65 -3.24 -10.80 -10.82
C MET A 65 -4.63 -11.04 -11.38
N LYS A 66 -5.62 -10.47 -10.69
CA LYS A 66 -7.00 -10.34 -11.17
C LYS A 66 -7.38 -8.87 -11.12
N THR A 67 -7.85 -8.34 -12.24
CA THR A 67 -8.34 -6.96 -12.36
C THR A 67 -9.82 -6.98 -12.67
N THR A 68 -10.56 -6.06 -12.07
CA THR A 68 -12.01 -5.89 -12.26
C THR A 68 -12.32 -4.41 -12.40
N GLN A 69 -13.05 -4.03 -13.44
CA GLN A 69 -13.57 -2.67 -13.55
C GLN A 69 -14.69 -2.47 -12.53
N THR A 70 -14.66 -1.34 -11.81
CA THR A 70 -15.72 -0.88 -10.91
C THR A 70 -16.49 0.28 -11.54
N GLU A 71 -17.54 0.76 -10.89
CA GLU A 71 -18.32 1.89 -11.38
C GLU A 71 -17.46 3.16 -11.56
N ASN A 72 -16.55 3.41 -10.64
CA ASN A 72 -15.76 4.66 -10.58
C ASN A 72 -14.25 4.44 -10.74
N GLY A 73 -13.82 3.25 -11.18
CA GLY A 73 -12.40 2.98 -11.29
C GLY A 73 -12.05 1.52 -11.57
N VAL A 74 -11.05 1.02 -10.88
CA VAL A 74 -10.49 -0.32 -11.07
C VAL A 74 -10.11 -0.91 -9.71
N HIS A 75 -10.50 -2.15 -9.51
CA HIS A 75 -10.02 -2.98 -8.40
C HIS A 75 -9.09 -4.06 -8.95
N TYR A 76 -7.95 -4.27 -8.30
CA TYR A 76 -7.11 -5.42 -8.59
C TYR A 76 -6.56 -6.07 -7.31
N ILE A 77 -6.26 -7.35 -7.42
CA ILE A 77 -5.56 -8.11 -6.41
C ILE A 77 -4.41 -8.89 -7.04
N ARG A 78 -3.26 -8.88 -6.39
CA ARG A 78 -2.07 -9.64 -6.75
C ARG A 78 -1.77 -10.65 -5.65
N TRP A 79 -1.47 -11.89 -6.06
CA TRP A 79 -1.13 -13.00 -5.19
C TRP A 79 0.29 -13.48 -5.45
N MET A 80 1.04 -13.58 -4.39
CA MET A 80 2.43 -14.04 -4.37
C MET A 80 2.56 -15.17 -3.36
N PRO A 81 2.08 -16.39 -3.72
CA PRO A 81 2.15 -17.52 -2.81
C PRO A 81 3.58 -18.03 -2.67
N ASN A 82 3.90 -18.59 -1.49
CA ASN A 82 5.17 -19.25 -1.19
C ASN A 82 6.40 -18.38 -1.53
N CYS A 83 6.35 -17.09 -1.23
CA CYS A 83 7.44 -16.16 -1.48
C CYS A 83 8.23 -15.82 -0.21
N ASP A 84 9.42 -15.23 -0.37
CA ASP A 84 10.16 -14.66 0.74
C ASP A 84 9.47 -13.35 1.18
N PRO A 85 9.22 -13.18 2.48
CA PRO A 85 8.65 -11.92 2.98
C PRO A 85 9.67 -10.78 2.83
N PRO A 86 9.24 -9.58 2.40
CA PRO A 86 10.13 -8.42 2.36
C PRO A 86 10.51 -7.96 3.78
N PRO A 87 11.58 -7.16 3.92
CA PRO A 87 12.11 -6.75 5.23
C PRO A 87 11.07 -6.13 6.18
N THR A 88 10.22 -5.24 5.68
CA THR A 88 9.15 -4.61 6.47
C THR A 88 8.15 -5.65 7.01
N TYR A 89 7.83 -6.68 6.23
CA TYR A 89 6.92 -7.76 6.64
C TYR A 89 7.55 -8.66 7.69
N ILE A 90 8.87 -8.92 7.59
CA ILE A 90 9.61 -9.66 8.61
C ILE A 90 9.60 -8.90 9.93
N LYS A 91 9.89 -7.59 9.91
CA LYS A 91 9.91 -6.75 11.11
C LYS A 91 8.54 -6.66 11.79
N GLY A 92 7.48 -6.47 11.00
CA GLY A 92 6.11 -6.33 11.52
C GLY A 92 5.47 -7.66 11.93
N GLY A 93 5.51 -8.66 11.04
CA GLY A 93 4.84 -9.95 11.22
C GLY A 93 5.66 -11.02 11.93
N GLY A 94 6.98 -10.81 12.09
CA GLY A 94 7.86 -11.79 12.78
C GLY A 94 8.11 -13.08 11.99
N PHE A 95 7.86 -13.08 10.68
CA PHE A 95 7.99 -14.27 9.83
C PHE A 95 9.41 -14.83 9.83
N LYS A 96 9.51 -16.17 9.95
CA LYS A 96 10.79 -16.91 9.92
C LYS A 96 10.95 -17.77 8.66
N GLY A 97 9.90 -17.90 7.87
CA GLY A 97 9.83 -18.72 6.67
C GLY A 97 9.12 -18.03 5.53
N LYS A 98 8.73 -18.83 4.54
CA LYS A 98 7.94 -18.36 3.39
C LYS A 98 6.55 -17.90 3.82
N VAL A 99 5.98 -17.02 3.00
CA VAL A 99 4.65 -16.45 3.22
C VAL A 99 3.78 -16.57 1.97
N ASP A 100 2.48 -16.52 2.17
CA ASP A 100 1.49 -16.22 1.16
C ASP A 100 1.14 -14.74 1.29
N ARG A 101 1.56 -13.95 0.32
CA ARG A 101 1.45 -12.49 0.30
C ARG A 101 0.40 -12.05 -0.69
N TRP A 102 -0.32 -10.98 -0.37
CA TRP A 102 -1.23 -10.31 -1.31
C TRP A 102 -1.03 -8.78 -1.28
N GLN A 103 -1.46 -8.17 -2.39
CA GLN A 103 -1.58 -6.73 -2.57
C GLN A 103 -2.87 -6.47 -3.32
N GLU A 104 -3.81 -5.82 -2.66
CA GLU A 104 -5.14 -5.52 -3.18
C GLU A 104 -5.33 -4.00 -3.18
N PHE A 105 -5.79 -3.46 -4.30
CA PHE A 105 -5.92 -2.04 -4.52
C PHE A 105 -7.25 -1.74 -5.19
N GLU A 106 -7.86 -0.64 -4.80
CA GLU A 106 -9.02 -0.09 -5.46
C GLU A 106 -8.74 1.38 -5.78
N TYR A 107 -8.69 1.67 -7.08
CA TYR A 107 -8.56 3.01 -7.60
C TYR A 107 -9.95 3.63 -7.82
N PHE A 108 -10.14 4.80 -7.27
CA PHE A 108 -11.30 5.66 -7.45
C PHE A 108 -10.88 6.89 -8.25
N ALA A 109 -11.39 7.02 -9.46
CA ALA A 109 -11.09 8.18 -10.28
C ALA A 109 -11.60 9.48 -9.61
N PRO A 110 -10.84 10.58 -9.72
CA PRO A 110 -9.62 10.72 -10.52
C PRO A 110 -8.30 10.44 -9.77
N SER A 111 -8.28 10.30 -8.43
CA SER A 111 -7.01 10.44 -7.72
C SER A 111 -6.94 9.81 -6.32
N THR A 112 -7.82 8.87 -6.01
CA THR A 112 -7.81 8.17 -4.72
C THR A 112 -7.58 6.68 -4.91
N ILE A 113 -6.72 6.10 -4.08
CA ILE A 113 -6.47 4.66 -4.05
C ILE A 113 -6.57 4.17 -2.60
N LEU A 114 -7.31 3.09 -2.41
CA LEU A 114 -7.31 2.33 -1.17
C LEU A 114 -6.51 1.04 -1.36
N GLN A 115 -5.75 0.66 -0.34
CA GLN A 115 -4.88 -0.51 -0.41
C GLN A 115 -5.08 -1.42 0.81
N TRP A 116 -5.22 -2.72 0.54
CA TRP A 116 -5.24 -3.82 1.50
C TRP A 116 -4.13 -4.79 1.18
N SER A 117 -3.00 -4.66 1.85
CA SER A 117 -1.85 -5.56 1.67
C SER A 117 -1.63 -6.40 2.90
N GLY A 118 -1.06 -7.58 2.72
CA GLY A 118 -0.74 -8.44 3.85
C GLY A 118 0.01 -9.70 3.47
N ALA A 119 0.32 -10.47 4.50
CA ALA A 119 0.88 -11.81 4.38
C ALA A 119 0.52 -12.68 5.58
N LEU A 120 0.34 -13.97 5.31
CA LEU A 120 0.29 -15.04 6.30
C LEU A 120 1.48 -15.98 6.09
N GLU A 121 1.84 -16.76 7.12
CA GLU A 121 2.78 -17.86 6.93
C GLU A 121 2.29 -18.81 5.83
N PHE A 122 3.21 -19.28 5.00
CA PHE A 122 2.89 -20.20 3.91
C PHE A 122 2.12 -21.43 4.41
N GLY A 123 1.06 -21.78 3.68
CA GLY A 123 0.21 -22.95 3.99
C GLY A 123 -0.96 -22.66 4.91
N ARG A 124 -1.26 -21.37 5.20
CA ARG A 124 -2.43 -20.97 5.99
C ARG A 124 -3.64 -20.55 5.14
N ASP A 125 -3.69 -20.96 3.88
CA ASP A 125 -4.79 -20.71 2.94
C ASP A 125 -5.17 -19.23 2.82
N ALA A 126 -4.18 -18.34 2.74
CA ALA A 126 -4.35 -16.89 2.70
C ALA A 126 -5.27 -16.42 1.54
N MET A 127 -5.35 -17.15 0.44
CA MET A 127 -6.22 -16.83 -0.70
C MET A 127 -7.71 -16.96 -0.33
N GLU A 128 -8.06 -17.91 0.52
CA GLU A 128 -9.44 -18.21 0.92
C GLU A 128 -9.82 -17.49 2.22
N ASN A 129 -8.86 -17.29 3.13
CA ASN A 129 -9.09 -16.68 4.42
C ASN A 129 -7.93 -15.77 4.85
N ARG A 130 -8.04 -14.50 4.53
CA ARG A 130 -7.04 -13.46 4.86
C ARG A 130 -7.18 -12.87 6.27
N ASP A 131 -8.31 -13.09 6.94
CA ASP A 131 -8.64 -12.44 8.23
C ASP A 131 -8.01 -13.13 9.45
N GLN A 132 -6.98 -13.94 9.20
CA GLN A 132 -6.20 -14.60 10.25
C GLN A 132 -5.12 -13.67 10.79
N GLU A 133 -4.60 -13.99 11.97
CA GLU A 133 -3.43 -13.31 12.53
C GLU A 133 -2.24 -13.39 11.56
N GLY A 134 -1.63 -12.23 11.27
CA GLY A 134 -0.55 -12.10 10.32
C GLY A 134 -0.12 -10.64 10.16
N PHE A 135 0.52 -10.34 9.04
CA PHE A 135 0.90 -8.99 8.70
C PHE A 135 -0.19 -8.36 7.82
N HIS A 136 -0.81 -7.30 8.30
CA HIS A 136 -1.87 -6.58 7.57
C HIS A 136 -1.55 -5.09 7.52
N LEU A 137 -1.74 -4.52 6.35
CA LEU A 137 -1.65 -3.08 6.10
C LEU A 137 -2.95 -2.57 5.47
N ARG A 138 -3.33 -1.36 5.86
CA ARG A 138 -4.39 -0.58 5.24
C ARG A 138 -3.83 0.78 4.92
N LEU A 139 -3.81 1.13 3.64
CA LEU A 139 -3.29 2.43 3.22
C LEU A 139 -4.35 3.21 2.45
N PHE A 140 -4.31 4.50 2.67
CA PHE A 140 -5.02 5.50 1.90
C PHE A 140 -4.00 6.30 1.09
N HIS A 141 -4.32 6.55 -0.16
CA HIS A 141 -3.55 7.40 -1.05
C HIS A 141 -4.49 8.39 -1.74
N GLY A 142 -4.22 9.68 -1.61
CA GLY A 142 -4.97 10.72 -2.27
C GLY A 142 -4.05 11.75 -2.90
N ALA A 143 -4.23 12.05 -4.19
CA ALA A 143 -3.48 13.07 -4.87
C ALA A 143 -4.39 14.26 -5.19
N THR A 144 -4.02 15.45 -4.73
CA THR A 144 -4.73 16.70 -5.04
C THR A 144 -3.87 17.54 -5.97
N PRO A 145 -4.24 17.66 -7.26
CA PRO A 145 -3.52 18.50 -8.21
C PRO A 145 -3.47 19.96 -7.73
N GLU A 146 -2.29 20.59 -7.81
CA GLU A 146 -2.10 22.01 -7.60
C GLU A 146 -1.94 22.73 -8.94
N THR A 147 -1.06 22.19 -9.80
CA THR A 147 -0.83 22.64 -11.18
C THR A 147 -0.70 21.42 -12.10
N ASP A 148 -0.45 21.63 -13.37
CA ASP A 148 -0.14 20.53 -14.32
C ASP A 148 1.16 19.79 -13.98
N THR A 149 2.01 20.41 -13.16
CA THR A 149 3.36 19.92 -12.80
C THR A 149 3.62 19.88 -11.30
N SER A 150 2.59 19.93 -10.48
CA SER A 150 2.70 19.77 -9.02
C SER A 150 1.40 19.30 -8.39
N PHE A 151 1.51 18.55 -7.30
CA PHE A 151 0.37 18.06 -6.53
C PHE A 151 0.76 17.81 -5.06
N PHE A 152 -0.27 17.75 -4.21
CA PHE A 152 -0.14 17.27 -2.83
C PHE A 152 -0.56 15.80 -2.77
N TYR A 153 0.34 14.98 -2.25
CA TYR A 153 0.11 13.57 -2.01
C TYR A 153 -0.16 13.31 -0.53
N PHE A 154 -1.40 12.97 -0.22
CA PHE A 154 -1.85 12.59 1.11
C PHE A 154 -1.82 11.08 1.24
N TRP A 155 -1.20 10.57 2.27
CA TRP A 155 -1.23 9.15 2.54
C TRP A 155 -1.39 8.85 4.03
N SER A 156 -1.93 7.67 4.32
CA SER A 156 -1.90 7.11 5.66
C SER A 156 -1.62 5.62 5.61
N ALA A 157 -0.97 5.09 6.65
CA ALA A 157 -0.69 3.67 6.79
C ALA A 157 -1.13 3.20 8.18
N ALA A 158 -2.07 2.27 8.21
CA ALA A 158 -2.58 1.64 9.41
C ALA A 158 -2.07 0.19 9.50
N ASN A 159 -1.62 -0.22 10.68
CA ASN A 159 -1.14 -1.58 10.93
C ASN A 159 -2.21 -2.45 11.59
N GLY A 160 -2.38 -3.67 11.07
CA GLY A 160 -3.24 -4.70 11.64
C GLY A 160 -2.46 -5.80 12.37
N TYR A 161 -1.28 -5.47 12.86
CA TYR A 161 -0.42 -6.34 13.68
C TYR A 161 0.11 -5.55 14.86
N ARG A 162 0.33 -6.19 16.02
CA ARG A 162 0.83 -5.53 17.25
C ARG A 162 0.12 -4.20 17.50
N GLN A 163 -1.20 -4.21 17.42
CA GLN A 163 -2.04 -3.00 17.42
C GLN A 163 -2.04 -2.28 18.77
N ASP A 164 -1.76 -3.00 19.84
CA ASP A 164 -1.61 -2.46 21.21
C ASP A 164 -0.22 -1.87 21.49
N ASP A 165 0.68 -1.93 20.51
CA ASP A 165 2.06 -1.44 20.62
C ASP A 165 2.23 -0.18 19.77
N PRO A 166 2.27 1.03 20.37
CA PRO A 166 2.47 2.27 19.63
C PRO A 166 3.79 2.33 18.84
N GLN A 167 4.80 1.56 19.28
CA GLN A 167 6.07 1.48 18.58
C GLN A 167 5.92 0.75 17.24
N ALA A 168 5.03 -0.25 17.14
CA ALA A 168 4.78 -0.94 15.87
C ALA A 168 4.25 0.02 14.77
N THR A 169 3.36 0.95 15.15
CA THR A 169 2.85 1.97 14.23
C THR A 169 3.95 2.97 13.82
N GLN A 170 4.81 3.35 14.75
CA GLN A 170 5.93 4.24 14.45
C GLN A 170 6.98 3.53 13.58
N ASP A 171 7.27 2.27 13.84
CA ASP A 171 8.20 1.46 13.04
C ASP A 171 7.68 1.31 11.61
N LEU A 172 6.37 1.05 11.43
CA LEU A 172 5.75 1.00 10.10
C LEU A 172 5.90 2.35 9.37
N TYR A 173 5.64 3.47 10.04
CA TYR A 173 5.82 4.79 9.45
C TYR A 173 7.27 4.98 8.97
N ASN A 174 8.24 4.61 9.80
CA ASN A 174 9.66 4.73 9.47
C ASN A 174 10.11 3.86 8.28
N GLU A 175 9.38 2.80 7.97
CA GLU A 175 9.61 1.95 6.78
C GLU A 175 8.87 2.48 5.53
N ILE A 176 7.67 3.02 5.70
CA ILE A 176 6.80 3.46 4.59
C ILE A 176 7.20 4.86 4.08
N TYR A 177 7.51 5.79 4.98
CA TYR A 177 7.85 7.15 4.60
C TYR A 177 9.04 7.23 3.62
N PRO A 178 10.19 6.55 3.87
CA PRO A 178 11.29 6.54 2.90
C PRO A 178 10.90 5.95 1.54
N THR A 179 10.01 4.95 1.52
CA THR A 179 9.50 4.34 0.30
C THR A 179 8.82 5.38 -0.61
N PHE A 180 7.97 6.23 -0.05
CA PHE A 180 7.33 7.31 -0.81
C PHE A 180 8.28 8.47 -1.18
N ILE A 181 9.36 8.65 -0.43
CA ILE A 181 10.41 9.60 -0.82
C ILE A 181 11.18 9.06 -2.04
N GLU A 182 11.50 7.75 -2.09
CA GLU A 182 12.11 7.11 -3.26
C GLU A 182 11.22 7.29 -4.51
N ASP A 183 9.93 7.05 -4.40
CA ASP A 183 8.97 7.29 -5.50
C ASP A 183 8.93 8.75 -5.93
N LYS A 184 8.86 9.68 -4.98
CA LYS A 184 8.88 11.12 -5.23
C LYS A 184 10.12 11.52 -6.03
N GLU A 185 11.31 11.07 -5.63
CA GLU A 185 12.57 11.40 -6.29
C GLU A 185 12.60 10.90 -7.74
N ILE A 186 12.12 9.69 -7.99
CA ILE A 186 12.03 9.10 -9.33
C ILE A 186 11.04 9.87 -10.20
N MET A 187 9.86 10.18 -9.68
CA MET A 187 8.83 10.90 -10.43
C MET A 187 9.23 12.34 -10.74
N GLU A 188 9.90 13.03 -9.83
CA GLU A 188 10.40 14.39 -10.07
C GLU A 188 11.59 14.44 -11.04
N ALA A 189 12.25 13.31 -11.29
CA ALA A 189 13.35 13.19 -12.25
C ALA A 189 12.90 12.91 -13.69
N GLN A 190 11.62 12.58 -13.91
CA GLN A 190 11.02 12.35 -15.24
C GLN A 190 10.63 13.66 -15.92
#